data_058b881b9a09db0f3eff9c5527f5becc
#
_entry.id   058b881b9a09db0f3eff9c5527f5becc
#
_cell.length_a   1.000
_cell.length_b   1.000
_cell.length_c   1.000
_cell.angle_alpha   90.00
_cell.angle_beta   90.00
_cell.angle_gamma   90.00
#
_symmetry.space_group_name_H-M   'P 1'
#
loop_
_entity.id
_entity.type
_entity.pdbx_description
1 polymer ?
#
loop_
_entity_poly.entity_id
_entity_poly.type
_entity_poly.pdbx_seq_one_letter_code
_entity_poly.pdbx_strand_id
1 'polypeptide(L)'
;YVGGSISQTETQGSATESNSSHKHTIYADFGLQYTYKLDHYRSAVAGVVYGYSQDLMQDNDHVVSSSSSSGSIEEKGKKYRLPQFIGFGASYTTLRWMASIDYKFVDWSRLESSHSSISFRNQHRLMLGGSYTLGNPYSKPVRLLLGAGMGNSYISVHDKTTTNYYLSTGLNFEFRSRSTLSLGVKYTDQLK
;
A
#
# COMPACT_ATOMS: atom_id res chain seq x y z
N TYR A 1 13.58 -7.93 -0.76
CA TYR A 1 14.53 -6.89 -1.18
C TYR A 1 13.79 -5.86 -2.01
N VAL A 2 13.86 -4.61 -1.60
CA VAL A 2 13.33 -3.46 -2.35
C VAL A 2 14.48 -2.47 -2.50
N GLY A 3 14.75 -2.05 -3.71
CA GLY A 3 15.80 -1.09 -3.98
C GLY A 3 15.49 -0.26 -5.21
N GLY A 4 15.99 0.95 -5.24
CA GLY A 4 15.90 1.88 -6.35
C GLY A 4 17.09 2.83 -6.36
N SER A 5 17.44 3.32 -7.54
CA SER A 5 18.47 4.34 -7.70
C SER A 5 17.91 5.52 -8.49
N ILE A 6 18.31 6.70 -8.10
CA ILE A 6 18.03 7.94 -8.84
C ILE A 6 19.37 8.62 -9.06
N SER A 7 19.70 8.97 -10.30
CA SER A 7 20.88 9.76 -10.65
C SER A 7 20.43 11.03 -11.36
N GLN A 8 20.97 12.16 -10.95
CA GLN A 8 20.78 13.44 -11.60
C GLN A 8 22.15 14.05 -11.89
N THR A 9 22.35 14.51 -13.11
CA THR A 9 23.58 15.16 -13.54
C THR A 9 23.23 16.54 -14.07
N GLU A 10 23.86 17.56 -13.53
CA GLU A 10 23.73 18.96 -13.99
C GLU A 10 25.10 19.49 -14.39
N THR A 11 25.17 20.13 -15.54
CA THR A 11 26.43 20.72 -16.06
C THR A 11 26.22 22.20 -16.25
N GLN A 12 27.03 23.02 -15.55
CA GLN A 12 27.01 24.45 -15.67
C GLN A 12 28.43 24.96 -16.01
N GLY A 13 28.61 25.37 -17.26
CA GLY A 13 29.92 25.79 -17.76
C GLY A 13 30.95 24.66 -17.80
N SER A 14 32.10 24.82 -17.12
CA SER A 14 33.16 23.81 -17.02
C SER A 14 33.06 22.90 -15.78
N ALA A 15 31.98 23.03 -15.00
CA ALA A 15 31.74 22.21 -13.81
C ALA A 15 30.58 21.24 -14.09
N THR A 16 30.77 19.99 -13.69
CA THR A 16 29.73 18.94 -13.74
C THR A 16 29.47 18.45 -12.33
N GLU A 17 28.21 18.53 -11.92
CA GLU A 17 27.72 18.00 -10.68
C GLU A 17 26.91 16.73 -10.96
N SER A 18 27.30 15.62 -10.33
CA SER A 18 26.58 14.36 -10.42
C SER A 18 26.15 13.91 -9.03
N ASN A 19 24.86 13.73 -8.86
CA ASN A 19 24.27 13.24 -7.63
C ASN A 19 23.63 11.88 -7.89
N SER A 20 24.12 10.84 -7.21
CA SER A 20 23.59 9.47 -7.28
C SER A 20 23.14 9.02 -5.92
N SER A 21 21.92 8.54 -5.83
CA SER A 21 21.33 8.04 -4.58
C SER A 21 20.85 6.60 -4.77
N HIS A 22 21.42 5.69 -4.01
CA HIS A 22 21.01 4.29 -3.95
C HIS A 22 20.26 4.02 -2.65
N LYS A 23 19.07 3.43 -2.75
CA LYS A 23 18.27 3.04 -1.59
C LYS A 23 17.97 1.56 -1.66
N HIS A 24 18.25 0.85 -0.57
CA HIS A 24 17.95 -0.58 -0.47
C HIS A 24 17.53 -0.95 0.96
N THR A 25 16.67 -1.95 1.06
CA THR A 25 16.27 -2.52 2.34
C THR A 25 15.76 -3.94 2.16
N ILE A 26 15.78 -4.71 3.24
CA ILE A 26 15.13 -6.02 3.32
C ILE A 26 13.78 -5.78 4.01
N TYR A 27 12.70 -6.18 3.36
CA TYR A 27 11.35 -6.04 3.89
C TYR A 27 10.81 -7.42 4.28
N ALA A 28 10.20 -7.51 5.47
CA ALA A 28 9.61 -8.75 5.95
C ALA A 28 8.22 -8.48 6.56
N ASP A 29 7.23 -9.23 6.08
CA ASP A 29 5.90 -9.27 6.63
C ASP A 29 5.62 -10.66 7.19
N PHE A 30 4.94 -10.70 8.32
CA PHE A 30 4.50 -11.93 8.97
C PHE A 30 2.98 -11.99 8.97
N GLY A 31 2.44 -13.09 8.50
CA GLY A 31 0.99 -13.29 8.47
C GLY A 31 0.58 -14.65 9.00
N LEU A 32 -0.55 -14.68 9.70
CA LEU A 32 -1.21 -15.88 10.13
C LEU A 32 -2.66 -15.84 9.66
N GLN A 33 -3.12 -16.92 9.08
CA GLN A 33 -4.50 -17.07 8.64
C GLN A 33 -5.06 -18.40 9.14
N TYR A 34 -6.27 -18.34 9.67
CA TYR A 34 -7.02 -19.52 10.10
C TYR A 34 -8.30 -19.63 9.30
N THR A 35 -8.53 -20.81 8.74
CA THR A 35 -9.76 -21.14 7.98
C THR A 35 -10.57 -22.17 8.75
N TYR A 36 -11.78 -21.79 9.11
CA TYR A 36 -12.76 -22.69 9.72
C TYR A 36 -13.83 -23.09 8.73
N LYS A 37 -13.90 -24.37 8.39
CA LYS A 37 -14.94 -24.93 7.53
C LYS A 37 -16.13 -25.33 8.39
N LEU A 38 -17.29 -24.67 8.19
CA LEU A 38 -18.52 -25.00 8.89
C LEU A 38 -19.20 -26.21 8.23
N ASP A 39 -19.23 -26.22 6.90
CA ASP A 39 -19.72 -27.32 6.08
C ASP A 39 -19.12 -27.25 4.67
N HIS A 40 -19.66 -28.04 3.71
CA HIS A 40 -19.19 -28.09 2.32
C HIS A 40 -19.32 -26.75 1.57
N TYR A 41 -20.20 -25.87 2.02
CA TYR A 41 -20.54 -24.61 1.33
C TYR A 41 -20.23 -23.37 2.15
N ARG A 42 -19.90 -23.51 3.44
CA ARG A 42 -19.69 -22.39 4.32
C ARG A 42 -18.31 -22.45 4.98
N SER A 43 -17.60 -21.35 4.91
CA SER A 43 -16.33 -21.21 5.58
C SER A 43 -16.16 -19.79 6.14
N ALA A 44 -15.47 -19.70 7.26
CA ALA A 44 -15.02 -18.46 7.86
C ALA A 44 -13.50 -18.43 7.83
N VAL A 45 -12.94 -17.28 7.50
CA VAL A 45 -11.50 -17.06 7.52
C VAL A 45 -11.22 -15.87 8.40
N ALA A 46 -10.22 -15.97 9.27
CA ALA A 46 -9.68 -14.85 10.02
C ALA A 46 -8.18 -14.79 9.84
N GLY A 47 -7.63 -13.60 9.74
CA GLY A 47 -6.21 -13.41 9.51
C GLY A 47 -5.67 -12.18 10.22
N VAL A 48 -4.38 -12.23 10.51
CA VAL A 48 -3.60 -11.12 11.03
C VAL A 48 -2.31 -11.02 10.23
N VAL A 49 -1.89 -9.79 9.93
CA VAL A 49 -0.60 -9.51 9.28
C VAL A 49 0.12 -8.42 10.08
N TYR A 50 1.41 -8.58 10.20
CA TYR A 50 2.29 -7.61 10.84
C TYR A 50 3.49 -7.33 9.93
N GLY A 51 3.68 -6.06 9.60
CA GLY A 51 4.84 -5.58 8.86
C GLY A 51 5.78 -4.82 9.79
N TYR A 52 7.00 -5.28 9.84
CA TYR A 52 8.03 -4.70 10.69
C TYR A 52 8.57 -3.39 10.11
N SER A 53 8.80 -2.41 11.00
CA SER A 53 9.44 -1.14 10.63
C SER A 53 10.91 -1.34 10.28
N GLN A 54 11.35 -0.78 9.16
CA GLN A 54 12.74 -0.91 8.71
C GLN A 54 13.32 0.42 8.27
N ASP A 55 14.61 0.59 8.54
CA ASP A 55 15.36 1.74 8.04
C ASP A 55 15.80 1.48 6.60
N LEU A 56 15.52 2.41 5.71
CA LEU A 56 16.07 2.44 4.36
C LEU A 56 17.52 2.90 4.45
N MET A 57 18.45 2.03 4.09
CA MET A 57 19.84 2.41 3.90
C MET A 57 19.91 3.27 2.63
N GLN A 58 20.43 4.47 2.77
CA GLN A 58 20.63 5.41 1.67
C GLN A 58 22.10 5.74 1.58
N ASP A 59 22.71 5.39 0.46
CA ASP A 59 24.05 5.81 0.07
C ASP A 59 23.89 6.93 -0.95
N ASN A 60 24.44 8.10 -0.64
CA ASN A 60 24.46 9.26 -1.52
C ASN A 60 25.89 9.53 -1.94
N ASP A 61 26.14 9.45 -3.23
CA ASP A 61 27.40 9.86 -3.84
C ASP A 61 27.18 11.23 -4.51
N HIS A 62 27.84 12.23 -3.98
CA HIS A 62 27.87 13.57 -4.57
C HIS A 62 29.25 13.84 -5.16
N VAL A 63 29.33 13.85 -6.46
CA VAL A 63 30.60 14.09 -7.19
C VAL A 63 30.52 15.43 -7.89
N VAL A 64 31.40 16.35 -7.50
CA VAL A 64 31.60 17.62 -8.18
C VAL A 64 32.93 17.56 -8.91
N SER A 65 32.92 17.67 -10.23
CA SER A 65 34.12 17.74 -11.05
C SER A 65 34.20 19.07 -11.80
N SER A 66 35.33 19.74 -11.70
CA SER A 66 35.66 20.91 -12.51
C SER A 66 36.97 20.70 -13.22
N SER A 67 37.27 21.53 -14.21
CA SER A 67 38.49 21.42 -15.02
C SER A 67 39.80 21.52 -14.22
N SER A 68 39.75 21.94 -12.95
CA SER A 68 40.91 22.13 -12.08
C SER A 68 40.93 21.26 -10.81
N SER A 69 39.81 20.64 -10.42
CA SER A 69 39.74 19.78 -9.24
C SER A 69 38.49 18.89 -9.29
N SER A 70 38.63 17.65 -8.81
CA SER A 70 37.52 16.74 -8.53
C SER A 70 37.46 16.44 -7.04
N GLY A 71 36.29 16.61 -6.44
CA GLY A 71 36.03 16.26 -5.05
C GLY A 71 34.79 15.39 -4.97
N SER A 72 34.83 14.32 -4.20
CA SER A 72 33.66 13.53 -3.85
C SER A 72 33.33 13.81 -2.38
N ILE A 73 32.09 14.16 -2.10
CA ILE A 73 31.57 14.32 -0.74
C ILE A 73 30.57 13.20 -0.53
N GLU A 74 30.91 12.26 0.34
CA GLU A 74 29.93 11.31 0.86
C GLU A 74 29.05 12.02 1.90
N GLU A 75 27.85 12.39 1.52
CA GLU A 75 26.88 12.90 2.47
C GLU A 75 26.07 11.73 3.01
N LYS A 76 26.24 11.41 4.30
CA LYS A 76 25.39 10.44 4.97
C LYS A 76 23.95 10.90 4.88
N GLY A 77 23.19 10.28 3.99
CA GLY A 77 21.81 10.63 3.72
C GLY A 77 20.91 10.48 4.96
N LYS A 78 19.82 11.23 4.98
CA LYS A 78 18.77 11.09 5.99
C LYS A 78 18.25 9.67 6.02
N LYS A 79 18.20 9.06 7.19
CA LYS A 79 17.59 7.75 7.38
C LYS A 79 16.09 7.85 7.12
N TYR A 80 15.62 7.20 6.07
CA TYR A 80 14.21 7.01 5.84
C TYR A 80 13.77 5.71 6.50
N ARG A 81 12.65 5.77 7.22
CA ARG A 81 12.11 4.58 7.89
C ARG A 81 10.79 4.17 7.24
N LEU A 82 10.65 2.90 6.90
CA LEU A 82 9.37 2.33 6.52
C LEU A 82 8.52 2.13 7.78
N PRO A 83 7.24 2.54 7.77
CA PRO A 83 6.38 2.41 8.93
C PRO A 83 6.05 0.95 9.21
N GLN A 84 5.93 0.60 10.48
CA GLN A 84 5.33 -0.66 10.88
C GLN A 84 3.83 -0.63 10.66
N PHE A 85 3.23 -1.79 10.42
CA PHE A 85 1.80 -1.91 10.34
C PHE A 85 1.28 -3.21 10.95
N ILE A 86 0.03 -3.18 11.36
CA ILE A 86 -0.73 -4.36 11.73
C ILE A 86 -2.06 -4.35 10.98
N GLY A 87 -2.47 -5.51 10.50
CA GLY A 87 -3.75 -5.69 9.81
C GLY A 87 -4.50 -6.89 10.35
N PHE A 88 -5.81 -6.77 10.40
CA PHE A 88 -6.74 -7.82 10.77
C PHE A 88 -7.78 -7.96 9.69
N GLY A 89 -8.11 -9.18 9.31
CA GLY A 89 -9.14 -9.44 8.34
C GLY A 89 -10.00 -10.62 8.73
N ALA A 90 -11.27 -10.55 8.36
CA ALA A 90 -12.18 -11.67 8.48
C ALA A 90 -13.09 -11.75 7.25
N SER A 91 -13.40 -12.96 6.83
CA SER A 91 -14.37 -13.19 5.77
C SER A 91 -15.25 -14.40 6.07
N TYR A 92 -16.46 -14.33 5.59
CA TYR A 92 -17.41 -15.43 5.64
C TYR A 92 -17.93 -15.70 4.24
N THR A 93 -17.81 -16.94 3.81
CA THR A 93 -18.16 -17.40 2.46
C THR A 93 -19.25 -18.47 2.53
N THR A 94 -20.22 -18.34 1.65
CA THR A 94 -21.25 -19.34 1.41
C THR A 94 -21.25 -19.72 -0.07
N LEU A 95 -22.14 -20.64 -0.48
CA LEU A 95 -22.30 -21.02 -1.88
C LEU A 95 -22.62 -19.81 -2.78
N ARG A 96 -23.38 -18.84 -2.28
CA ARG A 96 -23.89 -17.72 -3.08
C ARG A 96 -23.31 -16.37 -2.73
N TRP A 97 -22.88 -16.15 -1.52
CA TRP A 97 -22.37 -14.86 -1.10
C TRP A 97 -21.11 -14.96 -0.25
N MET A 98 -20.32 -13.93 -0.28
CA MET A 98 -19.16 -13.73 0.57
C MET A 98 -19.21 -12.31 1.11
N ALA A 99 -18.85 -12.15 2.37
CA ALA A 99 -18.64 -10.86 3.00
C ALA A 99 -17.27 -10.85 3.68
N SER A 100 -16.59 -9.71 3.64
CA SER A 100 -15.31 -9.52 4.29
C SER A 100 -15.22 -8.16 4.96
N ILE A 101 -14.41 -8.11 6.01
CA ILE A 101 -14.02 -6.90 6.69
C ILE A 101 -12.52 -6.95 6.95
N ASP A 102 -11.84 -5.86 6.64
CA ASP A 102 -10.40 -5.72 6.86
C ASP A 102 -10.11 -4.38 7.54
N TYR A 103 -9.23 -4.41 8.52
CA TYR A 103 -8.72 -3.24 9.19
C TYR A 103 -7.20 -3.23 9.14
N LYS A 104 -6.61 -2.08 8.78
CA LYS A 104 -5.17 -1.88 8.76
C LYS A 104 -4.80 -0.61 9.52
N PHE A 105 -3.89 -0.75 10.45
CA PHE A 105 -3.21 0.33 11.15
C PHE A 105 -1.77 0.45 10.67
N VAL A 106 -1.33 1.67 10.36
CA VAL A 106 0.06 1.96 9.95
C VAL A 106 0.60 3.07 10.83
N ASP A 107 1.71 2.80 11.51
CA ASP A 107 2.36 3.73 12.41
C ASP A 107 3.35 4.62 11.66
N TRP A 108 2.88 5.79 11.23
CA TRP A 108 3.66 6.82 10.58
C TRP A 108 4.24 7.85 11.56
N SER A 109 3.86 7.82 12.85
CA SER A 109 4.23 8.83 13.84
C SER A 109 5.73 8.88 14.13
N ARG A 110 6.46 7.83 13.76
CA ARG A 110 7.90 7.72 13.95
C ARG A 110 8.72 8.31 12.79
N LEU A 111 8.08 8.83 11.75
CA LEU A 111 8.76 9.51 10.67
C LEU A 111 8.95 10.99 10.99
N GLU A 112 10.17 11.46 10.87
CA GLU A 112 10.50 12.87 11.00
C GLU A 112 10.21 13.60 9.69
N SER A 113 9.50 14.71 9.76
CA SER A 113 9.27 15.58 8.62
C SER A 113 10.44 16.56 8.48
N SER A 114 10.93 16.73 7.26
CA SER A 114 11.94 17.75 6.94
C SER A 114 11.35 19.17 6.85
N HIS A 115 10.02 19.30 6.84
CA HIS A 115 9.33 20.57 6.71
C HIS A 115 8.42 20.80 7.92
N SER A 116 8.53 21.97 8.54
CA SER A 116 7.76 22.35 9.74
C SER A 116 6.24 22.39 9.53
N SER A 117 5.77 22.47 8.27
CA SER A 117 4.35 22.52 7.93
C SER A 117 3.71 21.16 7.68
N ILE A 118 4.51 20.08 7.65
CA ILE A 118 4.04 18.73 7.35
C ILE A 118 4.33 17.83 8.55
N SER A 119 3.32 17.18 9.06
CA SER A 119 3.47 16.17 10.11
C SER A 119 2.89 14.83 9.66
N PHE A 120 3.50 13.74 10.13
CA PHE A 120 3.01 12.40 9.88
C PHE A 120 2.13 11.94 11.03
N ARG A 121 0.99 11.33 10.69
CA ARG A 121 0.03 10.78 11.65
C ARG A 121 -0.26 9.32 11.35
N ASN A 122 -0.62 8.59 12.37
CA ASN A 122 -1.02 7.21 12.24
C ASN A 122 -2.20 7.06 11.29
N GLN A 123 -2.14 6.06 10.42
CA GLN A 123 -3.14 5.78 9.42
C GLN A 123 -4.00 4.59 9.83
N HIS A 124 -5.30 4.80 9.77
CA HIS A 124 -6.31 3.78 9.98
C HIS A 124 -7.07 3.56 8.68
N ARG A 125 -7.24 2.32 8.28
CA ARG A 125 -8.02 1.94 7.11
C ARG A 125 -9.00 0.84 7.48
N LEU A 126 -10.27 1.04 7.18
CA LEU A 126 -11.33 0.05 7.27
C LEU A 126 -11.85 -0.24 5.87
N MET A 127 -11.97 -1.51 5.53
CA MET A 127 -12.42 -1.96 4.21
C MET A 127 -13.48 -3.03 4.39
N LEU A 128 -14.54 -2.93 3.60
CA LEU A 128 -15.63 -3.88 3.54
C LEU A 128 -15.74 -4.42 2.11
N GLY A 129 -15.89 -5.69 1.97
CA GLY A 129 -16.05 -6.36 0.69
C GLY A 129 -17.22 -7.34 0.71
N GLY A 130 -17.86 -7.50 -0.42
CA GLY A 130 -18.92 -8.47 -0.57
C GLY A 130 -19.07 -8.95 -2.01
N SER A 131 -19.54 -10.16 -2.16
CA SER A 131 -19.93 -10.66 -3.47
C SER A 131 -21.20 -11.50 -3.39
N TYR A 132 -21.98 -11.46 -4.46
CA TYR A 132 -23.19 -12.26 -4.59
C TYR A 132 -23.22 -12.94 -5.95
N THR A 133 -23.41 -14.27 -5.95
CA THR A 133 -23.49 -15.10 -7.16
C THR A 133 -24.91 -15.11 -7.70
N LEU A 134 -25.08 -14.54 -8.89
CA LEU A 134 -26.32 -14.53 -9.65
C LEU A 134 -26.47 -15.82 -10.47
N GLY A 135 -27.67 -16.31 -10.56
CA GLY A 135 -28.00 -17.51 -11.35
C GLY A 135 -27.55 -18.82 -10.67
N ASN A 136 -27.15 -19.78 -11.49
CA ASN A 136 -26.71 -21.08 -11.01
C ASN A 136 -25.22 -21.06 -10.66
N PRO A 137 -24.84 -21.28 -9.38
CA PRO A 137 -23.44 -21.24 -8.96
C PRO A 137 -22.53 -22.25 -9.66
N TYR A 138 -23.11 -23.32 -10.24
CA TYR A 138 -22.35 -24.37 -10.88
C TYR A 138 -22.25 -24.24 -12.41
N SER A 139 -22.95 -23.28 -13.02
CA SER A 139 -22.99 -23.09 -14.46
C SER A 139 -22.86 -21.63 -14.85
N LYS A 140 -21.66 -21.23 -15.28
CA LYS A 140 -21.33 -19.85 -15.74
C LYS A 140 -21.82 -18.77 -14.75
N PRO A 141 -21.35 -18.77 -13.51
CA PRO A 141 -21.84 -17.82 -12.52
C PRO A 141 -21.43 -16.38 -12.91
N VAL A 142 -22.37 -15.48 -12.71
CA VAL A 142 -22.09 -14.03 -12.71
C VAL A 142 -22.03 -13.58 -11.26
N ARG A 143 -20.96 -12.92 -10.84
CA ARG A 143 -20.84 -12.41 -9.47
C ARG A 143 -20.95 -10.90 -9.47
N LEU A 144 -21.88 -10.39 -8.68
CA LEU A 144 -21.93 -8.99 -8.31
C LEU A 144 -20.90 -8.76 -7.19
N LEU A 145 -20.05 -7.75 -7.35
CA LEU A 145 -19.01 -7.36 -6.40
C LEU A 145 -19.37 -6.01 -5.82
N LEU A 146 -19.25 -5.87 -4.50
CA LEU A 146 -19.47 -4.64 -3.76
C LEU A 146 -18.29 -4.39 -2.84
N GLY A 147 -17.86 -3.14 -2.74
CA GLY A 147 -16.79 -2.75 -1.85
C GLY A 147 -16.97 -1.34 -1.32
N ALA A 148 -16.60 -1.15 -0.08
CA ALA A 148 -16.54 0.14 0.57
C ALA A 148 -15.29 0.22 1.43
N GLY A 149 -14.76 1.41 1.61
CA GLY A 149 -13.65 1.59 2.54
C GLY A 149 -13.47 3.05 2.91
N MET A 150 -12.85 3.24 4.05
CA MET A 150 -12.50 4.55 4.57
C MET A 150 -11.15 4.52 5.26
N GLY A 151 -10.46 5.65 5.24
CA GLY A 151 -9.17 5.78 5.93
C GLY A 151 -8.72 7.23 5.98
N ASN A 152 -8.01 7.58 7.06
CA ASN A 152 -7.42 8.89 7.17
C ASN A 152 -6.10 8.97 6.37
N SER A 153 -5.76 10.18 5.92
CA SER A 153 -4.45 10.49 5.37
C SER A 153 -3.36 10.34 6.45
N TYR A 154 -2.20 9.84 6.07
CA TYR A 154 -1.02 9.82 6.95
C TYR A 154 -0.26 11.15 6.96
N ILE A 155 -0.57 12.05 6.01
CA ILE A 155 0.00 13.39 5.94
C ILE A 155 -1.02 14.38 6.52
N SER A 156 -0.57 15.19 7.46
CA SER A 156 -1.29 16.33 8.00
C SER A 156 -0.58 17.62 7.59
N VAL A 157 -1.32 18.54 7.01
CA VAL A 157 -0.83 19.87 6.62
C VAL A 157 -1.56 20.89 7.48
N HIS A 158 -0.81 21.72 8.22
CA HIS A 158 -1.36 22.70 9.17
C HIS A 158 -2.37 22.05 10.15
N ASP A 159 -2.03 20.87 10.69
CA ASP A 159 -2.88 20.09 11.62
C ASP A 159 -4.22 19.61 11.07
N LYS A 160 -4.48 19.77 9.77
CA LYS A 160 -5.67 19.22 9.12
C LYS A 160 -5.36 17.87 8.49
N THR A 161 -6.12 16.86 8.92
CA THR A 161 -6.07 15.51 8.35
C THR A 161 -7.31 15.28 7.51
N THR A 162 -7.13 14.72 6.33
CA THR A 162 -8.24 14.38 5.43
C THR A 162 -8.59 12.91 5.58
N THR A 163 -9.86 12.59 5.64
CA THR A 163 -10.37 11.22 5.59
C THR A 163 -10.91 10.94 4.20
N ASN A 164 -10.42 9.90 3.56
CA ASN A 164 -10.89 9.47 2.25
C ASN A 164 -11.82 8.28 2.41
N TYR A 165 -12.86 8.21 1.60
CA TYR A 165 -13.71 7.03 1.47
C TYR A 165 -13.87 6.62 0.02
N TYR A 166 -14.21 5.37 -0.20
CA TYR A 166 -14.53 4.88 -1.52
C TYR A 166 -15.71 3.91 -1.47
N LEU A 167 -16.44 3.88 -2.56
CA LEU A 167 -17.47 2.89 -2.87
C LEU A 167 -17.11 2.26 -4.21
N SER A 168 -17.29 0.97 -4.33
CA SER A 168 -17.03 0.25 -5.58
C SER A 168 -18.08 -0.81 -5.83
N THR A 169 -18.37 -1.02 -7.10
CA THR A 169 -19.24 -2.09 -7.56
C THR A 169 -18.67 -2.70 -8.83
N GLY A 170 -18.95 -3.96 -9.08
CA GLY A 170 -18.46 -4.63 -10.28
C GLY A 170 -19.20 -5.91 -10.58
N LEU A 171 -18.94 -6.44 -11.76
CA LEU A 171 -19.44 -7.74 -12.22
C LEU A 171 -18.26 -8.60 -12.64
N ASN A 172 -18.30 -9.86 -12.23
CA ASN A 172 -17.33 -10.86 -12.62
C ASN A 172 -18.07 -11.96 -13.39
N PHE A 173 -17.61 -12.25 -14.59
CA PHE A 173 -18.15 -13.27 -15.50
C PHE A 173 -17.16 -14.43 -15.60
N GLU A 174 -17.60 -15.65 -15.31
CA GLU A 174 -16.79 -16.84 -15.48
C GLU A 174 -17.19 -17.57 -16.77
N PHE A 175 -16.20 -17.88 -17.63
CA PHE A 175 -16.38 -18.58 -18.89
C PHE A 175 -15.94 -20.05 -18.75
N ARG A 176 -16.46 -20.93 -19.64
CA ARG A 176 -16.15 -22.37 -19.63
C ARG A 176 -14.65 -22.70 -19.74
N SER A 177 -13.86 -21.83 -20.34
CA SER A 177 -12.42 -22.00 -20.56
C SER A 177 -11.53 -21.64 -19.37
N ARG A 178 -12.06 -21.55 -18.15
CA ARG A 178 -11.37 -21.03 -16.95
C ARG A 178 -10.95 -19.57 -17.07
N SER A 179 -11.47 -18.84 -18.05
CA SER A 179 -11.25 -17.42 -18.20
C SER A 179 -12.28 -16.64 -17.39
N THR A 180 -11.87 -15.53 -16.82
CA THR A 180 -12.74 -14.61 -16.10
C THR A 180 -12.61 -13.20 -16.68
N LEU A 181 -13.74 -12.50 -16.77
CA LEU A 181 -13.78 -11.07 -17.11
C LEU A 181 -14.38 -10.33 -15.92
N SER A 182 -13.65 -9.35 -15.39
CA SER A 182 -14.12 -8.49 -14.33
C SER A 182 -14.22 -7.05 -14.81
N LEU A 183 -15.37 -6.44 -14.61
CA LEU A 183 -15.63 -5.03 -14.89
C LEU A 183 -16.07 -4.36 -13.60
N GLY A 184 -15.53 -3.19 -13.30
CA GLY A 184 -15.87 -2.50 -12.06
C GLY A 184 -15.68 -1.00 -12.16
N VAL A 185 -16.39 -0.30 -11.28
CA VAL A 185 -16.32 1.16 -11.09
C VAL A 185 -16.03 1.43 -9.63
N LYS A 186 -15.15 2.39 -9.39
CA LYS A 186 -14.81 2.88 -8.05
C LYS A 186 -15.01 4.38 -8.00
N TYR A 187 -15.77 4.84 -7.04
CA TYR A 187 -15.90 6.24 -6.67
C TYR A 187 -15.07 6.51 -5.41
N THR A 188 -14.30 7.58 -5.41
CA THR A 188 -13.49 7.98 -4.26
C THR A 188 -13.69 9.46 -4.00
N ASP A 189 -13.91 9.85 -2.74
CA ASP A 189 -14.07 11.23 -2.32
C ASP A 189 -13.47 11.45 -0.92
N GLN A 190 -13.43 12.70 -0.49
CA GLN A 190 -12.83 13.14 0.76
C GLN A 190 -13.93 13.69 1.69
N LEU A 191 -13.91 13.23 2.93
CA LEU A 191 -14.68 13.86 4.01
C LEU A 191 -13.92 15.12 4.46
N LYS A 192 -14.57 16.26 4.30
CA LYS A 192 -14.06 17.57 4.76
C LYS A 192 -14.36 17.78 6.22
#